data_0dd3927dcb134c9fd514f7a983fb7a71
#
_entry.id   0dd3927dcb134c9fd514f7a983fb7a71
#
_cell.length_a   1.000
_cell.length_b   1.000
_cell.length_c   1.000
_cell.angle_alpha   90.00
_cell.angle_beta   90.00
_cell.angle_gamma   90.00
#
_symmetry.space_group_name_H-M   'P 1'
#
loop_
_entity.id
_entity.type
_entity.pdbx_description
1 polymer ?
#
loop_
_entity_poly.entity_id
_entity_poly.type
_entity_poly.pdbx_seq_one_letter_code
_entity_poly.pdbx_strand_id
1 'polypeptide(L)'
;MKKLTLALLFAGVSALMAADGAALYKKCAGCHGPKGEKKALGKSEVITGWDVAKTEEALKGYKAGTRNVHGMGGLMKGQVASMSDADIKAVAEYIHGLK
;
A
#
# COMPACT_ATOMS: atom_id res chain seq x y z
N MET A 1 21.41 19.13 -27.47
CA MET A 1 21.42 17.70 -27.71
C MET A 1 21.83 16.93 -26.48
N LYS A 2 23.04 17.14 -26.04
CA LYS A 2 23.51 16.47 -24.84
C LYS A 2 22.63 16.78 -23.63
N LYS A 3 22.16 18.01 -23.57
CA LYS A 3 21.30 18.44 -22.46
C LYS A 3 19.98 17.70 -22.42
N LEU A 4 19.43 17.41 -23.57
CA LEU A 4 18.17 16.69 -23.64
C LEU A 4 18.30 15.28 -23.12
N THR A 5 19.39 14.62 -23.48
CA THR A 5 19.64 13.26 -23.02
C THR A 5 19.73 13.24 -21.50
N LEU A 6 20.41 14.21 -20.94
CA LEU A 6 20.54 14.28 -19.50
C LEU A 6 19.19 14.46 -18.81
N ALA A 7 18.35 15.31 -19.36
CA ALA A 7 17.03 15.55 -18.78
C ALA A 7 16.19 14.28 -18.77
N LEU A 8 16.28 13.51 -19.83
CA LEU A 8 15.53 12.25 -19.89
C LEU A 8 15.98 11.27 -18.82
N LEU A 9 17.28 11.17 -18.61
CA LEU A 9 17.79 10.28 -17.57
C LEU A 9 17.28 10.68 -16.20
N PHE A 10 17.28 11.96 -15.95
CA PHE A 10 16.82 12.45 -14.66
C PHE A 10 15.35 12.11 -14.44
N ALA A 11 14.52 12.30 -15.44
CA ALA A 11 13.12 11.96 -15.32
C ALA A 11 12.90 10.47 -15.05
N GLY A 12 13.69 9.61 -15.69
CA GLY A 12 13.62 8.18 -15.45
C GLY A 12 13.97 7.82 -14.02
N VAL A 13 14.99 8.46 -13.47
CA VAL A 13 15.38 8.20 -12.09
C VAL A 13 14.28 8.61 -11.13
N SER A 14 13.64 9.75 -11.35
CA SER A 14 12.54 10.18 -10.53
C SER A 14 11.40 9.16 -10.50
N ALA A 15 11.07 8.62 -11.65
CA ALA A 15 10.01 7.63 -11.74
C ALA A 15 10.37 6.37 -10.96
N LEU A 16 11.63 5.96 -11.01
CA LEU A 16 12.07 4.77 -10.29
C LEU A 16 12.05 4.95 -8.78
N MET A 17 12.08 6.18 -8.31
CA MET A 17 12.04 6.46 -6.88
C MET A 17 10.62 6.57 -6.34
N ALA A 18 9.62 6.36 -7.19
CA ALA A 18 8.24 6.31 -6.74
C ALA A 18 8.03 5.12 -5.82
N ALA A 19 6.92 5.11 -5.14
CA ALA A 19 6.58 4.10 -4.16
C ALA A 19 6.75 2.68 -4.69
N ASP A 20 7.27 1.81 -3.84
CA ASP A 20 7.46 0.39 -4.13
C ASP A 20 6.46 -0.41 -3.29
N GLY A 21 5.42 -0.90 -3.93
CA GLY A 21 4.36 -1.63 -3.24
C GLY A 21 4.83 -2.86 -2.51
N ALA A 22 5.76 -3.61 -3.12
CA ALA A 22 6.28 -4.81 -2.48
C ALA A 22 7.04 -4.49 -1.20
N ALA A 23 7.87 -3.45 -1.23
CA ALA A 23 8.62 -3.04 -0.05
C ALA A 23 7.69 -2.50 1.04
N LEU A 24 6.69 -1.72 0.64
CA LEU A 24 5.71 -1.17 1.57
C LEU A 24 4.87 -2.27 2.22
N TYR A 25 4.56 -3.30 1.47
CA TYR A 25 3.74 -4.40 1.97
C TYR A 25 4.43 -5.24 3.05
N LYS A 26 5.75 -5.15 3.17
CA LYS A 26 6.47 -5.99 4.14
C LYS A 26 5.95 -5.86 5.55
N LYS A 27 5.61 -4.65 5.97
CA LYS A 27 5.08 -4.47 7.32
C LYS A 27 3.63 -4.96 7.45
N CYS A 28 2.94 -5.12 6.35
CA CYS A 28 1.59 -5.65 6.34
C CYS A 28 1.59 -7.17 6.43
N ALA A 29 2.62 -7.79 5.84
CA ALA A 29 2.73 -9.24 5.77
C ALA A 29 2.81 -9.90 7.14
N GLY A 30 3.32 -9.21 8.13
CA GLY A 30 3.41 -9.76 9.48
C GLY A 30 2.07 -10.20 10.05
N CYS A 31 1.02 -9.45 9.74
CA CYS A 31 -0.34 -9.78 10.20
C CYS A 31 -1.20 -10.37 9.10
N HIS A 32 -1.09 -9.85 7.87
CA HIS A 32 -1.94 -10.27 6.76
C HIS A 32 -1.39 -11.45 5.96
N GLY A 33 -0.15 -11.85 6.22
CA GLY A 33 0.51 -12.92 5.49
C GLY A 33 1.20 -12.41 4.24
N PRO A 34 2.19 -13.15 3.71
CA PRO A 34 2.96 -12.71 2.54
C PRO A 34 2.12 -12.55 1.27
N LYS A 35 0.94 -13.18 1.22
CA LYS A 35 0.03 -13.08 0.08
C LYS A 35 -1.31 -12.47 0.48
N GLY A 36 -1.39 -11.85 1.64
CA GLY A 36 -2.63 -11.28 2.14
C GLY A 36 -3.65 -12.35 2.55
N GLU A 37 -3.19 -13.58 2.73
CA GLU A 37 -4.07 -14.74 2.94
C GLU A 37 -4.52 -14.93 4.38
N LYS A 38 -3.98 -14.18 5.31
CA LYS A 38 -4.32 -14.32 6.72
C LYS A 38 -5.28 -13.25 7.19
N LYS A 39 -6.15 -13.62 8.09
CA LYS A 39 -6.97 -12.64 8.80
C LYS A 39 -6.09 -12.04 9.89
N ALA A 40 -5.71 -10.79 9.73
CA ALA A 40 -4.83 -10.12 10.68
C ALA A 40 -5.39 -10.24 12.09
N LEU A 41 -4.59 -10.77 13.01
CA LEU A 41 -4.98 -11.03 14.40
C LEU A 41 -6.26 -11.85 14.52
N GLY A 42 -6.60 -12.61 13.50
CA GLY A 42 -7.82 -13.42 13.48
C GLY A 42 -9.09 -12.62 13.34
N LYS A 43 -9.01 -11.32 13.11
CA LYS A 43 -10.16 -10.41 13.07
C LYS A 43 -10.41 -9.77 11.73
N SER A 44 -9.37 -9.45 11.00
CA SER A 44 -9.48 -8.76 9.73
C SER A 44 -9.84 -9.73 8.61
N GLU A 45 -10.19 -9.19 7.46
CA GLU A 45 -10.51 -10.01 6.28
C GLU A 45 -9.23 -10.45 5.58
N VAL A 46 -9.33 -11.53 4.82
CA VAL A 46 -8.30 -11.92 3.87
C VAL A 46 -8.29 -10.88 2.76
N ILE A 47 -7.13 -10.34 2.43
CA ILE A 47 -7.05 -9.23 1.46
C ILE A 47 -6.41 -9.61 0.13
N THR A 48 -6.09 -10.89 -0.06
CA THR A 48 -5.50 -11.38 -1.30
C THR A 48 -6.32 -10.94 -2.50
N GLY A 49 -5.68 -10.25 -3.44
CA GLY A 49 -6.33 -9.87 -4.69
C GLY A 49 -7.42 -8.82 -4.59
N TRP A 50 -7.52 -8.11 -3.48
CA TRP A 50 -8.54 -7.07 -3.35
C TRP A 50 -8.46 -6.07 -4.50
N ASP A 51 -9.61 -5.56 -4.89
CA ASP A 51 -9.70 -4.52 -5.90
C ASP A 51 -8.89 -3.29 -5.47
N VAL A 52 -8.18 -2.68 -6.42
CA VAL A 52 -7.32 -1.53 -6.13
C VAL A 52 -8.09 -0.40 -5.45
N ALA A 53 -9.23 -0.02 -6.01
CA ALA A 53 -10.02 1.08 -5.46
C ALA A 53 -10.50 0.76 -4.04
N LYS A 54 -10.89 -0.48 -3.79
CA LYS A 54 -11.35 -0.91 -2.46
C LYS A 54 -10.22 -0.78 -1.44
N THR A 55 -9.02 -1.20 -1.80
CA THR A 55 -7.87 -1.12 -0.91
C THR A 55 -7.47 0.32 -0.66
N GLU A 56 -7.42 1.14 -1.71
CA GLU A 56 -7.10 2.55 -1.55
C GLU A 56 -8.08 3.25 -0.61
N GLU A 57 -9.36 3.03 -0.81
CA GLU A 57 -10.38 3.62 0.03
C GLU A 57 -10.22 3.19 1.49
N ALA A 58 -9.98 1.89 1.71
CA ALA A 58 -9.80 1.37 3.05
C ALA A 58 -8.59 1.99 3.74
N LEU A 59 -7.45 2.02 3.06
CA LEU A 59 -6.22 2.55 3.66
C LEU A 59 -6.32 4.04 3.91
N LYS A 60 -6.93 4.79 3.01
CA LYS A 60 -7.15 6.23 3.22
C LYS A 60 -8.08 6.48 4.40
N GLY A 61 -9.11 5.64 4.53
CA GLY A 61 -10.01 5.73 5.67
C GLY A 61 -9.32 5.46 7.00
N TYR A 62 -8.44 4.48 7.04
CA TYR A 62 -7.65 4.22 8.24
C TYR A 62 -6.73 5.39 8.55
N LYS A 63 -6.05 5.91 7.54
CA LYS A 63 -5.14 7.04 7.73
C LYS A 63 -5.87 8.26 8.25
N ALA A 64 -7.06 8.53 7.73
CA ALA A 64 -7.88 9.65 8.18
C ALA A 64 -8.55 9.41 9.53
N GLY A 65 -8.59 8.16 9.98
CA GLY A 65 -9.24 7.80 11.24
C GLY A 65 -10.74 7.61 11.12
N THR A 66 -11.26 7.49 9.90
CA THR A 66 -12.70 7.37 9.66
C THR A 66 -13.16 5.93 9.47
N ARG A 67 -12.24 4.98 9.44
CA ARG A 67 -12.57 3.57 9.24
C ARG A 67 -12.18 2.76 10.48
N ASN A 68 -13.11 1.96 10.96
CA ASN A 68 -12.86 1.10 12.12
C ASN A 68 -13.65 -0.21 11.97
N VAL A 69 -13.18 -1.06 11.05
CA VAL A 69 -13.81 -2.34 10.79
C VAL A 69 -13.21 -3.39 11.69
N HIS A 70 -14.05 -4.20 12.32
CA HIS A 70 -13.64 -5.25 13.25
C HIS A 70 -12.80 -4.72 14.42
N GLY A 71 -12.95 -3.45 14.76
CA GLY A 71 -12.21 -2.84 15.86
C GLY A 71 -10.73 -2.61 15.56
N MET A 72 -10.32 -2.72 14.31
CA MET A 72 -8.91 -2.63 13.93
C MET A 72 -8.48 -1.25 13.43
N GLY A 73 -9.38 -0.27 13.51
CA GLY A 73 -9.09 1.06 12.96
C GLY A 73 -7.88 1.73 13.57
N GLY A 74 -7.75 1.67 14.89
CA GLY A 74 -6.61 2.30 15.57
C GLY A 74 -5.28 1.69 15.18
N LEU A 75 -5.23 0.34 15.12
CA LEU A 75 -4.02 -0.36 14.74
C LEU A 75 -3.65 -0.05 13.30
N MET A 76 -4.61 -0.14 12.38
CA MET A 76 -4.36 0.11 10.97
C MET A 76 -3.97 1.56 10.70
N LYS A 77 -4.56 2.50 11.43
CA LYS A 77 -4.18 3.91 11.31
C LYS A 77 -2.68 4.08 11.58
N GLY A 78 -2.17 3.43 12.62
CA GLY A 78 -0.74 3.47 12.91
C GLY A 78 0.11 2.88 11.80
N GLN A 79 -0.38 1.82 11.15
CA GLN A 79 0.37 1.17 10.07
C GLN A 79 0.47 2.05 8.83
N VAL A 80 -0.53 2.85 8.54
CA VAL A 80 -0.56 3.64 7.30
C VAL A 80 -0.25 5.11 7.51
N ALA A 81 -0.01 5.53 8.74
CA ALA A 81 0.16 6.94 9.08
C ALA A 81 1.23 7.66 8.26
N SER A 82 2.33 6.99 7.97
CA SER A 82 3.44 7.58 7.22
C SER A 82 3.34 7.37 5.71
N MET A 83 2.30 6.72 5.22
CA MET A 83 2.16 6.45 3.80
C MET A 83 1.52 7.63 3.06
N SER A 84 2.14 8.05 1.97
CA SER A 84 1.58 9.05 1.08
C SER A 84 0.47 8.42 0.23
N ASP A 85 -0.27 9.24 -0.51
CA ASP A 85 -1.26 8.73 -1.45
C ASP A 85 -0.61 7.84 -2.51
N ALA A 86 0.60 8.18 -2.96
CA ALA A 86 1.34 7.36 -3.91
C ALA A 86 1.72 6.01 -3.29
N ASP A 87 2.12 6.00 -2.02
CA ASP A 87 2.43 4.77 -1.30
C ASP A 87 1.19 3.88 -1.19
N ILE A 88 0.08 4.46 -0.83
CA ILE A 88 -1.18 3.73 -0.69
C ILE A 88 -1.59 3.10 -2.02
N LYS A 89 -1.46 3.85 -3.11
CA LYS A 89 -1.78 3.32 -4.43
C LYS A 89 -0.86 2.17 -4.80
N ALA A 90 0.43 2.32 -4.54
CA ALA A 90 1.41 1.29 -4.87
C ALA A 90 1.14 0.00 -4.09
N VAL A 91 0.83 0.11 -2.81
CA VAL A 91 0.49 -1.06 -1.99
C VAL A 91 -0.82 -1.68 -2.45
N ALA A 92 -1.81 -0.86 -2.81
CA ALA A 92 -3.08 -1.37 -3.30
C ALA A 92 -2.90 -2.19 -4.59
N GLU A 93 -2.08 -1.68 -5.50
CA GLU A 93 -1.78 -2.40 -6.73
C GLU A 93 -1.03 -3.70 -6.47
N TYR A 94 -0.11 -3.67 -5.51
CA TYR A 94 0.63 -4.86 -5.13
C TYR A 94 -0.31 -5.93 -4.55
N ILE A 95 -1.19 -5.55 -3.64
CA ILE A 95 -2.16 -6.46 -3.04
C ILE A 95 -3.09 -7.06 -4.10
N HIS A 96 -3.52 -6.25 -5.07
CA HIS A 96 -4.38 -6.71 -6.13
C HIS A 96 -3.73 -7.83 -6.95
N GLY A 97 -2.42 -7.78 -7.12
CA GLY A 97 -1.68 -8.80 -7.85
C GLY A 97 -1.36 -10.06 -7.06
N LEU A 98 -1.65 -10.10 -5.77
CA LEU A 98 -1.39 -11.28 -4.95
C LEU A 98 -2.38 -12.40 -5.26
N LYS A 99 -1.92 -13.64 -5.13
CA LYS A 99 -2.76 -14.81 -5.42
C LYS A 99 -2.60 -15.91 -4.39
#